data_29f50eceba504f28bbd74892b1a64a94
#
_entry.id   29f50eceba504f28bbd74892b1a64a94
#
_cell.length_a   1.000
_cell.length_b   1.000
_cell.length_c   1.000
_cell.angle_alpha   90.00
_cell.angle_beta   90.00
_cell.angle_gamma   90.00
#
_symmetry.space_group_name_H-M   'P 1'
#
loop_
_entity.id
_entity.type
_entity.pdbx_description
1 polymer ?
#
loop_
_entity_poly.entity_id
_entity_poly.type
_entity_poly.pdbx_seq_one_letter_code
_entity_poly.pdbx_strand_id
1 'polypeptide(L)'
;AALLFLLAPTKLVPTRLQSVAESLYEVIDNMTHEVLHENARTYFPFVLTLFVFILFANVLGLIPYSFTVTSHIVITLALALVVFIGATIIGFIRNGFGYLKLFVPSGVPTLLLPLVVLIEIVSYFIRPMSLSIRLFANMMAGHMMLKVMAGFVVMLGVTAGWLPLVAMVGLMGLELLVAALQAYVFALLTCMYLSDAMHVDH
;
A
#
# COMPACT_ATOMS: atom_id res chain seq x y z
N ALA A 1 12.13 13.72 -8.75
CA ALA A 1 13.44 13.06 -8.85
C ALA A 1 13.30 11.56 -9.15
N ALA A 2 12.53 10.77 -8.37
CA ALA A 2 12.35 9.32 -8.60
C ALA A 2 11.70 8.99 -9.95
N LEU A 3 10.70 9.75 -10.37
CA LEU A 3 10.05 9.62 -11.69
C LEU A 3 11.02 9.93 -12.85
N LEU A 4 11.92 10.90 -12.67
CA LEU A 4 12.97 11.20 -13.63
C LEU A 4 14.02 10.08 -13.73
N PHE A 5 14.25 9.34 -12.64
CA PHE A 5 15.17 8.19 -12.63
C PHE A 5 14.55 6.95 -13.31
N LEU A 6 13.23 6.77 -13.21
CA LEU A 6 12.47 5.73 -13.91
C LEU A 6 12.29 6.04 -15.40
N LEU A 7 12.33 7.32 -15.78
CA LEU A 7 12.23 7.80 -17.17
C LEU A 7 13.59 8.06 -17.81
N ALA A 8 14.70 7.75 -17.13
CA ALA A 8 16.05 7.88 -17.70
C ALA A 8 16.18 7.03 -18.98
N PRO A 9 16.88 7.51 -20.01
CA PRO A 9 16.91 6.84 -21.31
C PRO A 9 17.41 5.41 -21.17
N THR A 10 16.57 4.48 -21.59
CA THR A 10 16.82 3.04 -21.58
C THR A 10 18.07 2.72 -22.39
N LYS A 11 19.14 2.31 -21.73
CA LYS A 11 20.27 1.69 -22.42
C LYS A 11 19.87 0.29 -22.85
N LEU A 12 20.28 -0.11 -24.05
CA LEU A 12 20.05 -1.44 -24.61
C LEU A 12 20.57 -2.60 -23.71
N VAL A 13 21.51 -2.29 -22.81
CA VAL A 13 21.98 -3.21 -21.75
C VAL A 13 21.57 -2.60 -20.41
N PRO A 14 20.59 -3.19 -19.69
CA PRO A 14 20.11 -2.65 -18.44
C PRO A 14 21.19 -2.69 -17.35
N THR A 15 21.35 -1.58 -16.64
CA THR A 15 22.12 -1.57 -15.39
C THR A 15 21.33 -2.30 -14.30
N ARG A 16 21.99 -2.79 -13.24
CA ARG A 16 21.33 -3.50 -12.13
C ARG A 16 20.17 -2.70 -11.51
N LEU A 17 20.33 -1.39 -11.39
CA LEU A 17 19.27 -0.49 -10.90
C LEU A 17 18.11 -0.37 -11.88
N GLN A 18 18.39 -0.33 -13.17
CA GLN A 18 17.37 -0.31 -14.23
C GLN A 18 16.58 -1.64 -14.24
N SER A 19 17.25 -2.78 -14.07
CA SER A 19 16.59 -4.09 -14.00
C SER A 19 15.62 -4.20 -12.80
N VAL A 20 16.00 -3.65 -11.64
CA VAL A 20 15.09 -3.59 -10.48
C VAL A 20 13.87 -2.69 -10.77
N ALA A 21 14.09 -1.53 -11.39
CA ALA A 21 13.00 -0.63 -11.74
C ALA A 21 12.04 -1.25 -12.79
N GLU A 22 12.59 -1.95 -13.78
CA GLU A 22 11.82 -2.69 -14.79
C GLU A 22 11.00 -3.83 -14.15
N SER A 23 11.60 -4.60 -13.24
CA SER A 23 10.87 -5.65 -12.51
C SER A 23 9.73 -5.10 -11.67
N LEU A 24 9.94 -3.97 -10.99
CA LEU A 24 8.87 -3.31 -10.24
C LEU A 24 7.75 -2.79 -11.15
N TYR A 25 8.14 -2.25 -12.31
CA TYR A 25 7.18 -1.80 -13.32
C TYR A 25 6.33 -2.97 -13.84
N GLU A 26 6.96 -4.09 -14.21
CA GLU A 26 6.27 -5.30 -14.68
C GLU A 26 5.31 -5.87 -13.63
N VAL A 27 5.72 -5.93 -12.37
CA VAL A 27 4.86 -6.41 -11.27
C VAL A 27 3.61 -5.56 -11.14
N ILE A 28 3.73 -4.23 -11.20
CA ILE A 28 2.58 -3.33 -11.08
C ILE A 28 1.73 -3.34 -12.35
N ASP A 29 2.35 -3.46 -13.52
CA ASP A 29 1.63 -3.55 -14.80
C ASP A 29 0.78 -4.82 -14.85
N ASN A 30 1.35 -5.97 -14.55
CA ASN A 30 0.65 -7.25 -14.49
C ASN A 30 -0.51 -7.21 -13.48
N MET A 31 -0.24 -6.73 -12.25
CA MET A 31 -1.27 -6.58 -11.23
C MET A 31 -2.42 -5.68 -11.69
N THR A 32 -2.10 -4.56 -12.32
CA THR A 32 -3.11 -3.60 -12.80
C THR A 32 -3.93 -4.20 -13.93
N HIS A 33 -3.30 -4.95 -14.85
CA HIS A 33 -3.98 -5.65 -15.92
C HIS A 33 -4.88 -6.79 -15.42
N GLU A 34 -4.44 -7.55 -14.42
CA GLU A 34 -5.24 -8.62 -13.81
C GLU A 34 -6.50 -8.10 -13.11
N VAL A 35 -6.43 -6.93 -12.48
CA VAL A 35 -7.55 -6.39 -11.69
C VAL A 35 -8.46 -5.47 -12.49
N LEU A 36 -7.90 -4.63 -13.37
CA LEU A 36 -8.64 -3.58 -14.10
C LEU A 36 -8.95 -3.95 -15.55
N HIS A 37 -8.41 -5.07 -16.07
CA HIS A 37 -8.63 -5.57 -17.42
C HIS A 37 -8.50 -4.46 -18.50
N GLU A 38 -9.57 -4.12 -19.20
CA GLU A 38 -9.56 -3.14 -20.28
C GLU A 38 -9.22 -1.70 -19.84
N ASN A 39 -9.51 -1.36 -18.60
CA ASN A 39 -9.25 -0.03 -18.04
C ASN A 39 -7.85 0.14 -17.45
N ALA A 40 -7.03 -0.92 -17.44
CA ALA A 40 -5.70 -0.92 -16.83
C ALA A 40 -4.82 0.23 -17.33
N ARG A 41 -4.75 0.45 -18.65
CA ARG A 41 -3.90 1.50 -19.25
C ARG A 41 -4.23 2.91 -18.79
N THR A 42 -5.49 3.20 -18.49
CA THR A 42 -5.93 4.54 -18.06
C THR A 42 -5.50 4.83 -16.62
N TYR A 43 -5.59 3.84 -15.74
CA TYR A 43 -5.31 4.02 -14.30
C TYR A 43 -3.91 3.57 -13.88
N PHE A 44 -3.18 2.86 -14.74
CA PHE A 44 -1.81 2.42 -14.48
C PHE A 44 -0.87 3.54 -14.00
N PRO A 45 -0.80 4.74 -14.64
CA PRO A 45 0.09 5.80 -14.17
C PRO A 45 -0.21 6.27 -12.75
N PHE A 46 -1.50 6.28 -12.38
CA PHE A 46 -1.92 6.66 -11.03
C PHE A 46 -1.49 5.61 -10.02
N VAL A 47 -1.76 4.34 -10.29
CA VAL A 47 -1.39 3.21 -9.42
C VAL A 47 0.12 3.11 -9.24
N LEU A 48 0.87 3.24 -10.33
CA LEU A 48 2.33 3.23 -10.31
C LEU A 48 2.89 4.39 -9.48
N THR A 49 2.37 5.60 -9.66
CA THR A 49 2.80 6.78 -8.89
C THR A 49 2.55 6.58 -7.40
N LEU A 50 1.39 6.05 -7.06
CA LEU A 50 1.00 5.78 -5.68
C LEU A 50 1.90 4.69 -5.06
N PHE A 51 2.16 3.60 -5.78
CA PHE A 51 3.06 2.54 -5.34
C PHE A 51 4.46 3.07 -5.07
N VAL A 52 5.03 3.79 -6.04
CA VAL A 52 6.38 4.37 -5.93
C VAL A 52 6.45 5.36 -4.77
N PHE A 53 5.44 6.21 -4.60
CA PHE A 53 5.38 7.17 -3.50
C PHE A 53 5.40 6.47 -2.14
N ILE A 54 4.55 5.45 -1.94
CA ILE A 54 4.48 4.72 -0.67
C ILE A 54 5.75 3.91 -0.43
N LEU A 55 6.28 3.26 -1.47
CA LEU A 55 7.51 2.50 -1.37
C LEU A 55 8.67 3.41 -0.91
N PHE A 56 8.85 4.56 -1.55
CA PHE A 56 9.89 5.51 -1.16
C PHE A 56 9.64 6.10 0.22
N ALA A 57 8.40 6.44 0.56
CA ALA A 57 8.07 6.94 1.89
C ALA A 57 8.40 5.92 2.99
N ASN A 58 8.12 4.64 2.74
CA ASN A 58 8.44 3.55 3.68
C ASN A 58 9.95 3.30 3.76
N VAL A 59 10.65 3.23 2.63
CA VAL A 59 12.10 3.00 2.59
C VAL A 59 12.87 4.16 3.21
N LEU A 60 12.49 5.40 2.94
CA LEU A 60 13.08 6.58 3.59
C LEU A 60 12.79 6.59 5.09
N GLY A 61 11.63 6.08 5.49
CA GLY A 61 11.26 5.92 6.89
C GLY A 61 12.13 4.92 7.65
N LEU A 62 12.76 3.95 6.97
CA LEU A 62 13.69 2.99 7.59
C LEU A 62 15.03 3.60 7.99
N ILE A 63 15.39 4.77 7.44
CA ILE A 63 16.67 5.43 7.77
C ILE A 63 16.61 5.91 9.21
N PRO A 64 17.55 5.45 10.10
CA PRO A 64 17.61 5.92 11.48
C PRO A 64 17.76 7.44 11.51
N TYR A 65 17.03 8.11 12.42
CA TYR A 65 16.99 9.58 12.56
C TYR A 65 16.29 10.36 11.43
N SER A 66 15.73 9.69 10.40
CA SER A 66 14.89 10.39 9.45
C SER A 66 13.49 10.62 10.01
N PHE A 67 12.84 11.68 9.57
CA PHE A 67 11.44 11.94 9.89
C PHE A 67 10.56 10.97 9.10
N THR A 68 9.99 9.99 9.79
CA THR A 68 9.12 8.98 9.20
C THR A 68 7.72 9.56 8.96
N VAL A 69 7.46 9.95 7.74
CA VAL A 69 6.15 10.47 7.32
C VAL A 69 5.05 9.45 7.60
N THR A 70 5.32 8.19 7.33
CA THR A 70 4.37 7.06 7.50
C THR A 70 4.19 6.59 8.94
N SER A 71 5.02 7.07 9.89
CA SER A 71 4.83 6.81 11.33
C SER A 71 3.72 7.68 11.96
N HIS A 72 3.23 8.67 11.24
CA HIS A 72 2.11 9.47 11.69
C HIS A 72 0.79 8.92 11.13
N ILE A 73 -0.06 8.41 12.01
CA ILE A 73 -1.36 7.83 11.63
C ILE A 73 -2.24 8.81 10.82
N VAL A 74 -2.10 10.11 11.08
CA VAL A 74 -2.85 11.17 10.38
C VAL A 74 -2.46 11.20 8.90
N ILE A 75 -1.18 11.05 8.57
CA ILE A 75 -0.68 11.10 7.19
C ILE A 75 -1.07 9.84 6.43
N THR A 76 -0.91 8.67 7.06
CA THR A 76 -1.30 7.39 6.45
C THR A 76 -2.81 7.30 6.25
N LEU A 77 -3.59 7.82 7.19
CA LEU A 77 -5.04 7.93 7.08
C LEU A 77 -5.44 8.92 5.97
N ALA A 78 -4.79 10.08 5.91
CA ALA A 78 -5.05 11.06 4.85
C ALA A 78 -4.77 10.47 3.46
N LEU A 79 -3.67 9.74 3.30
CA LEU A 79 -3.33 9.07 2.04
C LEU A 79 -4.38 8.00 1.66
N ALA A 80 -4.78 7.17 2.63
CA ALA A 80 -5.82 6.17 2.42
C ALA A 80 -7.17 6.80 2.07
N LEU A 81 -7.53 7.91 2.72
CA LEU A 81 -8.75 8.66 2.44
C LEU A 81 -8.73 9.32 1.07
N VAL A 82 -7.61 9.88 0.63
CA VAL A 82 -7.48 10.47 -0.71
C VAL A 82 -7.76 9.42 -1.78
N VAL A 83 -7.17 8.23 -1.66
CA VAL A 83 -7.40 7.11 -2.59
C VAL A 83 -8.85 6.65 -2.53
N PHE A 84 -9.39 6.48 -1.34
CA PHE A 84 -10.76 6.03 -1.11
C PHE A 84 -11.80 7.00 -1.67
N ILE A 85 -11.65 8.30 -1.37
CA ILE A 85 -12.53 9.36 -1.88
C ILE A 85 -12.39 9.46 -3.40
N GLY A 86 -11.15 9.39 -3.93
CA GLY A 86 -10.90 9.40 -5.36
C GLY A 86 -11.60 8.26 -6.10
N ALA A 87 -11.48 7.03 -5.60
CA ALA A 87 -12.16 5.86 -6.17
C ALA A 87 -13.70 5.99 -6.07
N THR A 88 -14.21 6.48 -4.94
CA THR A 88 -15.65 6.72 -4.74
C THR A 88 -16.19 7.76 -5.73
N ILE A 89 -15.47 8.88 -5.91
CA ILE A 89 -15.85 9.93 -6.88
C ILE A 89 -15.87 9.37 -8.30
N ILE A 90 -14.86 8.61 -8.70
CA ILE A 90 -14.81 7.95 -10.02
C ILE A 90 -16.01 7.01 -10.19
N GLY A 91 -16.34 6.22 -9.17
CA GLY A 91 -17.50 5.35 -9.16
C GLY A 91 -18.81 6.09 -9.36
N PHE A 92 -19.00 7.20 -8.66
CA PHE A 92 -20.21 8.05 -8.84
C PHE A 92 -20.28 8.76 -10.19
N ILE A 93 -19.14 9.23 -10.72
CA ILE A 93 -19.11 9.89 -12.04
C ILE A 93 -19.45 8.89 -13.14
N ARG A 94 -18.99 7.64 -13.06
CA ARG A 94 -19.22 6.61 -14.09
C ARG A 94 -20.59 5.98 -14.02
N ASN A 95 -21.04 5.61 -12.82
CA ASN A 95 -22.25 4.80 -12.62
C ASN A 95 -23.42 5.61 -12.02
N GLY A 96 -23.21 6.87 -11.68
CA GLY A 96 -24.24 7.72 -11.07
C GLY A 96 -24.86 7.05 -9.83
N PHE A 97 -26.19 7.04 -9.77
CA PHE A 97 -26.93 6.38 -8.68
C PHE A 97 -26.84 4.84 -8.71
N GLY A 98 -26.40 4.25 -9.84
CA GLY A 98 -26.13 2.82 -9.93
C GLY A 98 -25.04 2.35 -8.99
N TYR A 99 -24.10 3.24 -8.59
CA TYR A 99 -23.03 2.93 -7.64
C TYR A 99 -23.56 2.45 -6.29
N LEU A 100 -24.75 2.85 -5.88
CA LEU A 100 -25.39 2.37 -4.64
C LEU A 100 -25.77 0.88 -4.69
N LYS A 101 -25.88 0.28 -5.88
CA LYS A 101 -26.09 -1.17 -6.02
C LYS A 101 -24.90 -1.99 -5.50
N LEU A 102 -23.70 -1.39 -5.39
CA LEU A 102 -22.55 -2.01 -4.77
C LEU A 102 -22.84 -2.48 -3.32
N PHE A 103 -23.70 -1.75 -2.62
CA PHE A 103 -24.11 -2.07 -1.24
C PHE A 103 -25.29 -3.05 -1.18
N VAL A 104 -25.90 -3.37 -2.32
CA VAL A 104 -27.06 -4.25 -2.42
C VAL A 104 -26.73 -5.44 -3.33
N PRO A 105 -26.07 -6.48 -2.83
CA PRO A 105 -25.72 -7.62 -3.67
C PRO A 105 -26.98 -8.34 -4.18
N SER A 106 -26.94 -8.69 -5.46
CA SER A 106 -28.02 -9.43 -6.13
C SER A 106 -28.11 -10.87 -5.59
N GLY A 107 -29.35 -11.34 -5.34
CA GLY A 107 -29.58 -12.72 -4.90
C GLY A 107 -29.79 -12.92 -3.39
N VAL A 108 -29.78 -11.86 -2.59
CA VAL A 108 -30.04 -11.92 -1.17
C VAL A 108 -31.56 -11.91 -0.89
N PRO A 109 -32.09 -12.82 -0.01
CA PRO A 109 -33.48 -12.75 0.43
C PRO A 109 -33.81 -11.41 1.05
N THR A 110 -34.97 -10.83 0.72
CA THR A 110 -35.40 -9.50 1.17
C THR A 110 -35.39 -9.32 2.70
N LEU A 111 -35.56 -10.40 3.46
CA LEU A 111 -35.51 -10.38 4.91
C LEU A 111 -34.10 -10.11 5.46
N LEU A 112 -33.06 -10.58 4.77
CA LEU A 112 -31.64 -10.42 5.18
C LEU A 112 -31.00 -9.19 4.56
N LEU A 113 -31.64 -8.55 3.60
CA LEU A 113 -31.11 -7.41 2.85
C LEU A 113 -30.64 -6.24 3.73
N PRO A 114 -31.38 -5.77 4.76
CA PRO A 114 -30.93 -4.67 5.60
C PRO A 114 -29.66 -5.01 6.39
N LEU A 115 -29.51 -6.27 6.82
CA LEU A 115 -28.33 -6.72 7.54
C LEU A 115 -27.10 -6.77 6.62
N VAL A 116 -27.26 -7.29 5.41
CA VAL A 116 -26.16 -7.39 4.43
C VAL A 116 -25.71 -6.01 3.98
N VAL A 117 -26.62 -5.09 3.70
CA VAL A 117 -26.30 -3.69 3.36
C VAL A 117 -25.52 -3.02 4.47
N LEU A 118 -25.91 -3.24 5.74
CA LEU A 118 -25.19 -2.68 6.88
C LEU A 118 -23.74 -3.21 6.96
N ILE A 119 -23.57 -4.53 6.77
CA ILE A 119 -22.26 -5.17 6.77
C ILE A 119 -21.40 -4.64 5.62
N GLU A 120 -21.97 -4.49 4.42
CA GLU A 120 -21.24 -3.99 3.24
C GLU A 120 -20.78 -2.54 3.44
N ILE A 121 -21.64 -1.67 3.97
CA ILE A 121 -21.26 -0.29 4.31
C ILE A 121 -20.13 -0.26 5.33
N VAL A 122 -20.24 -1.04 6.41
CA VAL A 122 -19.21 -1.11 7.46
C VAL A 122 -17.90 -1.64 6.87
N SER A 123 -17.94 -2.70 6.07
CA SER A 123 -16.78 -3.28 5.39
C SER A 123 -16.09 -2.26 4.47
N TYR A 124 -16.88 -1.51 3.71
CA TYR A 124 -16.39 -0.48 2.81
C TYR A 124 -15.57 0.60 3.53
N PHE A 125 -16.02 1.06 4.70
CA PHE A 125 -15.30 2.03 5.52
C PHE A 125 -14.12 1.44 6.30
N ILE A 126 -14.21 0.17 6.72
CA ILE A 126 -13.13 -0.50 7.46
C ILE A 126 -11.89 -0.71 6.57
N ARG A 127 -12.07 -0.94 5.27
CA ARG A 127 -10.94 -1.19 4.33
C ARG A 127 -9.87 -0.09 4.38
N PRO A 128 -10.15 1.22 4.16
CA PRO A 128 -9.14 2.26 4.22
C PRO A 128 -8.58 2.46 5.63
N MET A 129 -9.40 2.29 6.67
CA MET A 129 -8.93 2.37 8.06
C MET A 129 -7.92 1.26 8.37
N SER A 130 -8.24 0.02 8.01
CA SER A 130 -7.35 -1.12 8.22
C SER A 130 -6.03 -0.96 7.48
N LEU A 131 -6.08 -0.42 6.25
CA LEU A 131 -4.90 -0.14 5.44
C LEU A 131 -3.99 0.92 6.11
N SER A 132 -4.57 2.01 6.59
CA SER A 132 -3.88 3.08 7.30
C SER A 132 -3.24 2.59 8.59
N ILE A 133 -3.99 1.85 9.42
CA ILE A 133 -3.49 1.29 10.68
C ILE A 133 -2.35 0.31 10.43
N ARG A 134 -2.45 -0.53 9.39
CA ARG A 134 -1.39 -1.47 9.04
C ARG A 134 -0.10 -0.77 8.63
N LEU A 135 -0.20 0.28 7.82
CA LEU A 135 0.95 1.07 7.40
C LEU A 135 1.62 1.76 8.60
N PHE A 136 0.83 2.41 9.44
CA PHE A 136 1.30 3.03 10.68
C PHE A 136 1.92 2.02 11.65
N ALA A 137 1.23 0.91 11.93
CA ALA A 137 1.65 -0.09 12.89
C ALA A 137 2.98 -0.75 12.50
N ASN A 138 3.17 -1.09 11.22
CA ASN A 138 4.42 -1.66 10.73
C ASN A 138 5.60 -0.72 10.96
N MET A 139 5.46 0.56 10.60
CA MET A 139 6.54 1.53 10.77
C MET A 139 6.82 1.83 12.24
N MET A 140 5.79 1.98 13.05
CA MET A 140 5.96 2.23 14.48
C MET A 140 6.57 1.03 15.21
N ALA A 141 6.08 -0.18 14.93
CA ALA A 141 6.60 -1.40 15.53
C ALA A 141 8.07 -1.66 15.16
N GLY A 142 8.42 -1.48 13.87
CA GLY A 142 9.80 -1.62 13.41
C GLY A 142 10.75 -0.68 14.13
N HIS A 143 10.44 0.61 14.21
CA HIS A 143 11.25 1.59 14.94
C HIS A 143 11.36 1.30 16.44
N MET A 144 10.29 0.84 17.08
CA MET A 144 10.30 0.43 18.48
C MET A 144 11.21 -0.78 18.70
N MET A 145 11.09 -1.81 17.84
CA MET A 145 11.94 -3.01 17.90
C MET A 145 13.43 -2.67 17.76
N LEU A 146 13.79 -1.83 16.79
CA LEU A 146 15.18 -1.41 16.58
C LEU A 146 15.73 -0.65 17.78
N LYS A 147 14.95 0.24 18.40
CA LYS A 147 15.37 0.96 19.62
C LYS A 147 15.57 0.03 20.80
N VAL A 148 14.67 -0.94 21.00
CA VAL A 148 14.78 -1.94 22.07
C VAL A 148 16.03 -2.80 21.86
N MET A 149 16.27 -3.29 20.64
CA MET A 149 17.46 -4.08 20.33
C MET A 149 18.76 -3.28 20.51
N ALA A 150 18.77 -2.00 20.11
CA ALA A 150 19.91 -1.12 20.37
C ALA A 150 20.18 -0.94 21.88
N GLY A 151 19.13 -0.85 22.69
CA GLY A 151 19.23 -0.84 24.15
C GLY A 151 19.89 -2.11 24.70
N PHE A 152 19.51 -3.29 24.20
CA PHE A 152 20.12 -4.56 24.59
C PHE A 152 21.60 -4.65 24.19
N VAL A 153 21.99 -4.12 23.03
CA VAL A 153 23.41 -4.05 22.62
C VAL A 153 24.22 -3.31 23.66
N VAL A 154 23.72 -2.17 24.14
CA VAL A 154 24.40 -1.36 25.18
C VAL A 154 24.43 -2.08 26.52
N MET A 155 23.33 -2.70 26.95
CA MET A 155 23.24 -3.38 28.26
C MET A 155 24.12 -4.63 28.35
N LEU A 156 24.23 -5.43 27.29
CA LEU A 156 25.01 -6.66 27.25
C LEU A 156 26.52 -6.40 27.03
N GLY A 157 26.87 -5.19 26.62
CA GLY A 157 28.25 -4.79 26.39
C GLY A 157 28.98 -5.64 25.34
N VAL A 158 30.32 -5.66 25.41
CA VAL A 158 31.15 -6.33 24.38
C VAL A 158 31.01 -7.85 24.40
N THR A 159 30.64 -8.45 25.54
CA THR A 159 30.60 -9.90 25.73
C THR A 159 29.47 -10.60 25.00
N ALA A 160 28.28 -10.01 25.01
CA ALA A 160 27.08 -10.61 24.39
C ALA A 160 26.30 -9.65 23.51
N GLY A 161 26.73 -8.39 23.36
CA GLY A 161 26.04 -7.36 22.53
C GLY A 161 26.03 -7.65 21.04
N TRP A 162 26.88 -8.57 20.55
CA TRP A 162 26.86 -9.00 19.16
C TRP A 162 25.58 -9.75 18.78
N LEU A 163 24.94 -10.44 19.72
CA LEU A 163 23.74 -11.25 19.48
C LEU A 163 22.51 -10.38 19.13
N PRO A 164 22.15 -9.34 19.92
CA PRO A 164 21.10 -8.40 19.51
C PRO A 164 21.47 -7.61 18.25
N LEU A 165 22.75 -7.37 17.98
CA LEU A 165 23.19 -6.67 16.77
C LEU A 165 22.90 -7.50 15.51
N VAL A 166 23.17 -8.81 15.52
CA VAL A 166 22.81 -9.72 14.41
C VAL A 166 21.28 -9.78 14.24
N ALA A 167 20.53 -9.86 15.37
CA ALA A 167 19.08 -9.83 15.34
C ALA A 167 18.54 -8.52 14.72
N MET A 168 19.16 -7.39 15.05
CA MET A 168 18.80 -6.08 14.51
C MET A 168 18.97 -6.01 12.98
N VAL A 169 20.06 -6.57 12.44
CA VAL A 169 20.26 -6.66 10.98
C VAL A 169 19.18 -7.51 10.32
N GLY A 170 18.83 -8.65 10.91
CA GLY A 170 17.73 -9.50 10.44
C GLY A 170 16.37 -8.78 10.45
N LEU A 171 16.09 -8.03 11.53
CA LEU A 171 14.88 -7.23 11.66
C LEU A 171 14.81 -6.11 10.62
N MET A 172 15.92 -5.42 10.33
CA MET A 172 15.96 -4.41 9.27
C MET A 172 15.64 -5.01 7.89
N GLY A 173 16.15 -6.19 7.59
CA GLY A 173 15.81 -6.92 6.36
C GLY A 173 14.33 -7.28 6.28
N LEU A 174 13.76 -7.76 7.38
CA LEU A 174 12.33 -8.06 7.48
C LEU A 174 11.49 -6.79 7.29
N GLU A 175 11.87 -5.69 7.93
CA GLU A 175 11.17 -4.41 7.86
C GLU A 175 11.18 -3.84 6.44
N LEU A 176 12.29 -3.96 5.72
CA LEU A 176 12.38 -3.60 4.30
C LEU A 176 11.43 -4.43 3.42
N LEU A 177 11.37 -5.73 3.66
CA LEU A 177 10.46 -6.63 2.95
C LEU A 177 9.01 -6.26 3.22
N VAL A 178 8.65 -6.02 4.48
CA VAL A 178 7.30 -5.62 4.88
C VAL A 178 6.94 -4.25 4.28
N ALA A 179 7.89 -3.31 4.22
CA ALA A 179 7.71 -2.00 3.60
C ALA A 179 7.36 -2.11 2.10
N ALA A 180 8.04 -3.00 1.38
CA ALA A 180 7.76 -3.27 -0.03
C ALA A 180 6.39 -3.95 -0.22
N LEU A 181 6.10 -4.99 0.58
CA LEU A 181 4.81 -5.68 0.57
C LEU A 181 3.66 -4.72 0.88
N GLN A 182 3.85 -3.80 1.81
CA GLN A 182 2.81 -2.83 2.18
C GLN A 182 2.51 -1.86 1.05
N ALA A 183 3.52 -1.40 0.31
CA ALA A 183 3.32 -0.58 -0.88
C ALA A 183 2.56 -1.35 -1.97
N TYR A 184 2.90 -2.62 -2.17
CA TYR A 184 2.19 -3.50 -3.11
C TYR A 184 0.72 -3.72 -2.72
N VAL A 185 0.45 -4.05 -1.45
CA VAL A 185 -0.91 -4.25 -0.95
C VAL A 185 -1.74 -2.97 -1.09
N PHE A 186 -1.13 -1.80 -0.86
CA PHE A 186 -1.81 -0.53 -1.02
C PHE A 186 -2.21 -0.29 -2.48
N ALA A 187 -1.30 -0.54 -3.42
CA ALA A 187 -1.57 -0.43 -4.86
C ALA A 187 -2.66 -1.42 -5.31
N LEU A 188 -2.58 -2.68 -4.84
CA LEU A 188 -3.57 -3.72 -5.13
C LEU A 188 -4.98 -3.32 -4.66
N LEU A 189 -5.11 -2.86 -3.41
CA LEU A 189 -6.40 -2.42 -2.88
C LEU A 189 -6.94 -1.20 -3.64
N THR A 190 -6.07 -0.29 -4.07
CA THR A 190 -6.46 0.83 -4.94
C THR A 190 -7.04 0.34 -6.27
N CYS A 191 -6.40 -0.66 -6.90
CA CYS A 191 -6.91 -1.29 -8.11
C CYS A 191 -8.26 -1.97 -7.88
N MET A 192 -8.43 -2.68 -6.76
CA MET A 192 -9.70 -3.32 -6.41
C MET A 192 -10.81 -2.28 -6.21
N TYR A 193 -10.56 -1.16 -5.52
CA TYR A 193 -11.55 -0.09 -5.39
C TYR A 193 -11.94 0.53 -6.73
N LEU A 194 -10.97 0.71 -7.62
CA LEU A 194 -11.23 1.20 -8.96
C LEU A 194 -12.03 0.17 -9.78
N SER A 195 -11.73 -1.11 -9.65
CA SER A 195 -12.47 -2.19 -10.30
C SER A 195 -13.91 -2.26 -9.81
N ASP A 196 -14.12 -2.24 -8.49
CA ASP A 196 -15.46 -2.22 -7.87
C ASP A 196 -16.25 -0.98 -8.31
N ALA A 197 -15.57 0.18 -8.44
CA ALA A 197 -16.18 1.41 -8.92
C ALA A 197 -16.58 1.38 -10.40
N MET A 198 -15.97 0.51 -11.21
CA MET A 198 -16.22 0.41 -12.65
C MET A 198 -17.20 -0.70 -13.02
N HIS A 199 -17.27 -1.78 -12.25
CA HIS A 199 -18.06 -2.97 -12.51
C HIS A 199 -19.21 -3.13 -11.50
N VAL A 200 -20.09 -2.14 -11.43
CA VAL A 200 -21.29 -2.17 -10.56
C VAL A 200 -22.43 -3.02 -11.16
N ASP A 201 -22.28 -3.47 -12.41
CA ASP A 201 -23.29 -4.25 -13.13
C ASP A 201 -23.06 -5.77 -12.99
N HIS A 202 -23.40 -6.31 -11.83
CA HIS A 202 -23.65 -7.75 -11.69
C HIS A 202 -24.84 -8.03 -10.76
#